data_a120b70b7905c21fd860061692739cd9
#
_entry.id   a120b70b7905c21fd860061692739cd9
#
_cell.length_a   1.000
_cell.length_b   1.000
_cell.length_c   1.000
_cell.angle_alpha   90.00
_cell.angle_beta   90.00
_cell.angle_gamma   90.00
#
_symmetry.space_group_name_H-M   'P 1'
#
loop_
_entity.id
_entity.type
_entity.pdbx_description
1 polymer ?
#
loop_
_entity_poly.entity_id
_entity_poly.type
_entity_poly.pdbx_seq_one_letter_code
_entity_poly.pdbx_strand_id
1 'polypeptide(L)'
;MGALKRMIKPTIGILTNIGGAHQENFFSLQEKCMEKLTLFKDCDVVIYNGDNELISNCVAKSMLTAREIAWSRRDIERPLYISRVIKKEDHTVISYRYLEMDNTFCIPFIDDASIENVLNCLAACLYLMTPADQITERMARLEPIAMRLEVKEGKNNCVLINDSYNSDLASLDIALDFLVRRSEKKGLKRTLILSDILETGQSTATLYRRVAQLVQSKGINKLIGVGQEISSCSARFDDDLERYFFPNTEALLTSGILKSLHSEVILVKGSRVFNFDLVSEELELKVHETILEVNLGAMVANLNHYRSMLRHPETKVICMVKASAYGAGSYEIAKSLQEHHVDYLAVAVADEGSELRKAGITASIIIM
;
A
#
# COMPACT_ATOMS: atom_id res chain seq x y z
N MET A 1 3.56 18.55 12.87
CA MET A 1 2.41 17.73 13.34
C MET A 1 1.39 18.48 14.20
N GLY A 2 1.75 19.50 14.99
CA GLY A 2 0.81 20.23 15.87
C GLY A 2 -0.38 20.90 15.18
N ALA A 3 -0.21 21.46 13.97
CA ALA A 3 -1.32 22.01 13.19
C ALA A 3 -2.28 20.90 12.72
N LEU A 4 -1.74 19.80 12.22
CA LEU A 4 -2.49 18.64 11.75
C LEU A 4 -3.31 17.99 12.88
N LYS A 5 -2.73 17.89 14.09
CA LYS A 5 -3.41 17.43 15.31
C LYS A 5 -4.69 18.22 15.59
N ARG A 6 -4.62 19.57 15.50
CA ARG A 6 -5.79 20.45 15.74
C ARG A 6 -6.90 20.26 14.71
N MET A 7 -6.52 19.93 13.46
CA MET A 7 -7.48 19.70 12.37
C MET A 7 -8.15 18.33 12.45
N ILE A 8 -7.36 17.27 12.65
CA ILE A 8 -7.83 15.88 12.59
C ILE A 8 -8.46 15.45 13.93
N LYS A 9 -7.86 15.87 15.07
CA LYS A 9 -8.26 15.44 16.43
C LYS A 9 -8.39 13.91 16.52
N PRO A 10 -7.32 13.14 16.23
CA PRO A 10 -7.42 11.69 16.17
C PRO A 10 -7.68 11.11 17.56
N THR A 11 -8.50 10.07 17.63
CA THR A 11 -8.77 9.29 18.85
C THR A 11 -7.92 8.03 18.92
N ILE A 12 -7.57 7.46 17.76
CA ILE A 12 -6.71 6.28 17.63
C ILE A 12 -5.46 6.68 16.83
N GLY A 13 -4.29 6.49 17.42
CA GLY A 13 -3.00 6.66 16.77
C GLY A 13 -2.40 5.31 16.39
N ILE A 14 -1.99 5.13 15.13
CA ILE A 14 -1.25 3.95 14.70
C ILE A 14 0.09 4.40 14.13
N LEU A 15 1.19 4.00 14.79
CA LEU A 15 2.53 4.27 14.33
C LEU A 15 3.11 2.99 13.69
N THR A 16 3.07 2.92 12.37
CA THR A 16 3.48 1.72 11.63
C THR A 16 4.99 1.51 11.67
N ASN A 17 5.74 2.49 11.11
CA ASN A 17 7.20 2.49 11.18
C ASN A 17 7.77 3.90 11.03
N ILE A 18 9.08 4.04 11.28
CA ILE A 18 9.85 5.26 11.06
C ILE A 18 11.04 4.90 10.16
N GLY A 19 10.93 5.26 8.88
CA GLY A 19 11.97 5.04 7.87
C GLY A 19 12.65 6.31 7.40
N GLY A 20 13.59 6.16 6.46
CA GLY A 20 14.38 7.25 5.88
C GLY A 20 13.64 8.16 4.89
N ALA A 21 12.42 7.83 4.47
CA ALA A 21 11.64 8.67 3.55
C ALA A 21 11.37 10.04 4.18
N HIS A 22 11.49 11.14 3.40
CA HIS A 22 11.32 12.53 3.88
C HIS A 22 12.25 12.89 5.08
N GLN A 23 13.47 12.35 5.10
CA GLN A 23 14.43 12.59 6.18
C GLN A 23 15.07 13.98 6.12
N GLU A 24 15.01 14.66 4.99
CA GLU A 24 15.68 15.95 4.74
C GLU A 24 15.33 17.06 5.75
N ASN A 25 14.13 16.97 6.38
CA ASN A 25 13.66 17.95 7.35
C ASN A 25 13.93 17.56 8.81
N PHE A 26 14.71 16.50 9.06
CA PHE A 26 14.98 15.98 10.41
C PHE A 26 16.45 15.60 10.58
N PHE A 27 17.04 15.99 11.70
CA PHE A 27 18.42 15.64 12.02
C PHE A 27 18.60 14.16 12.39
N SER A 28 17.52 13.49 12.85
CA SER A 28 17.56 12.08 13.23
C SER A 28 16.19 11.41 13.06
N LEU A 29 16.19 10.07 12.97
CA LEU A 29 14.95 9.27 13.00
C LEU A 29 14.21 9.42 14.33
N GLN A 30 14.95 9.66 15.44
CA GLN A 30 14.34 9.89 16.74
C GLN A 30 13.56 11.21 16.76
N GLU A 31 14.13 12.29 16.25
CA GLU A 31 13.43 13.58 16.13
C GLU A 31 12.17 13.45 15.26
N LYS A 32 12.28 12.78 14.12
CA LYS A 32 11.17 12.49 13.24
C LYS A 32 10.06 11.67 13.93
N CYS A 33 10.43 10.68 14.72
CA CYS A 33 9.50 9.88 15.50
C CYS A 33 8.77 10.75 16.52
N MET A 34 9.50 11.57 17.29
CA MET A 34 8.93 12.47 18.29
C MET A 34 7.96 13.49 17.67
N GLU A 35 8.32 14.06 16.51
CA GLU A 35 7.42 14.98 15.79
C GLU A 35 6.14 14.27 15.33
N LYS A 36 6.23 13.03 14.83
CA LYS A 36 5.03 12.25 14.47
C LYS A 36 4.17 11.92 15.69
N LEU A 37 4.77 11.58 16.83
CA LEU A 37 4.06 11.31 18.08
C LEU A 37 3.28 12.53 18.60
N THR A 38 3.69 13.74 18.23
CA THR A 38 2.93 14.96 18.55
C THR A 38 1.49 14.91 18.02
N LEU A 39 1.25 14.21 16.91
CA LEU A 39 -0.10 14.01 16.35
C LEU A 39 -1.00 13.21 17.31
N PHE A 40 -0.43 12.27 18.05
CA PHE A 40 -1.15 11.31 18.92
C PHE A 40 -1.28 11.76 20.36
N LYS A 41 -0.85 12.98 20.71
CA LYS A 41 -0.77 13.46 22.09
C LYS A 41 -2.12 13.44 22.83
N ASP A 42 -3.22 13.58 22.13
CA ASP A 42 -4.57 13.59 22.68
C ASP A 42 -5.41 12.36 22.26
N CYS A 43 -4.76 11.30 21.74
CA CYS A 43 -5.44 10.06 21.40
C CYS A 43 -5.84 9.28 22.65
N ASP A 44 -6.91 8.50 22.55
CA ASP A 44 -7.30 7.54 23.58
C ASP A 44 -6.36 6.33 23.61
N VAL A 45 -5.85 5.95 22.42
CA VAL A 45 -4.94 4.82 22.26
C VAL A 45 -3.87 5.08 21.21
N VAL A 46 -2.68 4.53 21.45
CA VAL A 46 -1.57 4.48 20.47
C VAL A 46 -1.13 3.04 20.26
N ILE A 47 -1.13 2.62 19.00
CA ILE A 47 -0.78 1.27 18.54
C ILE A 47 0.56 1.32 17.83
N TYR A 48 1.47 0.40 18.16
CA TYR A 48 2.79 0.34 17.53
C TYR A 48 3.47 -1.03 17.69
N ASN A 49 4.54 -1.25 16.94
CA ASN A 49 5.42 -2.40 17.07
C ASN A 49 6.33 -2.24 18.30
N GLY A 50 6.07 -3.01 19.35
CA GLY A 50 6.83 -3.00 20.60
C GLY A 50 8.26 -3.53 20.46
N ASP A 51 8.55 -4.32 19.42
CA ASP A 51 9.90 -4.84 19.14
C ASP A 51 10.80 -3.80 18.43
N ASN A 52 10.23 -2.69 17.97
CA ASN A 52 10.99 -1.60 17.37
C ASN A 52 11.53 -0.68 18.47
N GLU A 53 12.82 -0.83 18.79
CA GLU A 53 13.48 -0.09 19.86
C GLU A 53 13.40 1.44 19.70
N LEU A 54 13.53 1.95 18.48
CA LEU A 54 13.40 3.39 18.22
C LEU A 54 12.00 3.90 18.60
N ILE A 55 10.97 3.21 18.13
CA ILE A 55 9.57 3.60 18.38
C ILE A 55 9.26 3.48 19.86
N SER A 56 9.58 2.34 20.50
CA SER A 56 9.34 2.09 21.92
C SER A 56 10.01 3.14 22.80
N ASN A 57 11.27 3.48 22.50
CA ASN A 57 12.01 4.53 23.22
C ASN A 57 11.39 5.92 23.03
N CYS A 58 10.91 6.24 21.83
CA CYS A 58 10.25 7.51 21.56
C CYS A 58 8.88 7.61 22.24
N VAL A 59 8.09 6.54 22.23
CA VAL A 59 6.80 6.48 22.93
C VAL A 59 7.00 6.68 24.43
N ALA A 60 7.93 5.94 25.05
CA ALA A 60 8.24 6.09 26.48
C ALA A 60 8.68 7.51 26.86
N LYS A 61 9.44 8.20 25.97
CA LYS A 61 9.90 9.59 26.19
C LYS A 61 8.84 10.66 25.90
N SER A 62 7.83 10.33 25.10
CA SER A 62 6.83 11.30 24.63
C SER A 62 5.80 11.69 25.69
N MET A 63 5.75 10.98 26.83
CA MET A 63 4.78 11.19 27.92
C MET A 63 3.33 11.27 27.41
N LEU A 64 2.96 10.40 26.49
CA LEU A 64 1.57 10.30 26.01
C LEU A 64 0.67 9.83 27.15
N THR A 65 -0.51 10.42 27.24
CA THR A 65 -1.57 9.97 28.17
C THR A 65 -2.42 8.85 27.58
N ALA A 66 -2.25 8.58 26.30
CA ALA A 66 -2.93 7.53 25.56
C ALA A 66 -2.62 6.13 26.11
N ARG A 67 -3.60 5.23 26.09
CA ARG A 67 -3.36 3.81 26.36
C ARG A 67 -2.44 3.24 25.27
N GLU A 68 -1.38 2.55 25.66
CA GLU A 68 -0.47 1.90 24.74
C GLU A 68 -0.93 0.48 24.41
N ILE A 69 -1.01 0.15 23.13
CA ILE A 69 -1.15 -1.22 22.61
C ILE A 69 0.07 -1.53 21.75
N ALA A 70 1.11 -2.00 22.43
CA ALA A 70 2.31 -2.49 21.76
C ALA A 70 2.15 -3.99 21.48
N TRP A 71 2.17 -4.38 20.20
CA TRP A 71 2.29 -5.80 19.85
C TRP A 71 3.76 -6.21 19.78
N SER A 72 4.04 -7.47 20.09
CA SER A 72 5.41 -8.01 20.10
C SER A 72 5.46 -9.46 19.63
N ARG A 73 6.56 -9.82 18.96
CA ARG A 73 6.93 -11.20 18.61
C ARG A 73 7.96 -11.79 19.59
N ARG A 74 8.49 -10.96 20.50
CA ARG A 74 9.59 -11.30 21.42
C ARG A 74 9.15 -11.29 22.88
N ASP A 75 8.36 -10.33 23.26
CA ASP A 75 7.94 -10.09 24.63
C ASP A 75 6.54 -10.68 24.85
N ILE A 76 6.47 -11.82 25.58
CA ILE A 76 5.25 -12.55 25.89
C ILE A 76 4.33 -11.80 26.85
N GLU A 77 4.87 -10.84 27.61
CA GLU A 77 4.10 -10.05 28.59
C GLU A 77 3.31 -8.92 27.91
N ARG A 78 3.52 -8.68 26.64
CA ARG A 78 2.76 -7.66 25.91
C ARG A 78 1.31 -8.08 25.72
N PRO A 79 0.37 -7.13 25.80
CA PRO A 79 -1.08 -7.41 25.66
C PRO A 79 -1.44 -8.15 24.37
N LEU A 80 -0.71 -7.89 23.28
CA LEU A 80 -0.83 -8.60 22.02
C LEU A 80 0.53 -9.27 21.70
N TYR A 81 0.60 -10.55 21.98
CA TYR A 81 1.78 -11.37 21.69
C TYR A 81 1.59 -12.18 20.40
N ILE A 82 2.49 -12.03 19.47
CA ILE A 82 2.51 -12.77 18.20
C ILE A 82 3.37 -14.02 18.39
N SER A 83 2.73 -15.13 18.68
CA SER A 83 3.41 -16.37 19.07
C SER A 83 4.07 -17.07 17.88
N ARG A 84 3.53 -16.91 16.66
CA ARG A 84 4.06 -17.57 15.47
C ARG A 84 3.74 -16.83 14.18
N VAL A 85 4.70 -16.77 13.25
CA VAL A 85 4.54 -16.28 11.87
C VAL A 85 5.17 -17.28 10.93
N ILE A 86 4.37 -17.95 10.12
CA ILE A 86 4.82 -18.96 9.16
C ILE A 86 4.52 -18.47 7.76
N LYS A 87 5.57 -18.11 7.03
CA LYS A 87 5.48 -17.78 5.61
C LYS A 87 5.42 -19.07 4.79
N LYS A 88 4.39 -19.19 3.97
CA LYS A 88 4.25 -20.24 2.96
C LYS A 88 4.51 -19.65 1.57
N GLU A 89 4.17 -20.38 0.49
CA GLU A 89 4.47 -19.94 -0.87
C GLU A 89 3.70 -18.69 -1.28
N ASP A 90 2.44 -18.58 -0.91
CA ASP A 90 1.46 -17.58 -1.36
C ASP A 90 0.74 -16.87 -0.22
N HIS A 91 0.93 -17.32 1.03
CA HIS A 91 0.27 -16.76 2.20
C HIS A 91 1.12 -16.90 3.46
N THR A 92 0.77 -16.15 4.50
CA THR A 92 1.37 -16.25 5.82
C THR A 92 0.32 -16.62 6.85
N VAL A 93 0.65 -17.60 7.70
CA VAL A 93 -0.16 -17.98 8.86
C VAL A 93 0.39 -17.27 10.09
N ILE A 94 -0.47 -16.55 10.82
CA ILE A 94 -0.13 -15.77 12.00
C ILE A 94 -0.91 -16.30 13.19
N SER A 95 -0.20 -16.69 14.26
CA SER A 95 -0.81 -17.07 15.52
C SER A 95 -0.49 -15.98 16.57
N TYR A 96 -1.48 -15.60 17.37
CA TYR A 96 -1.33 -14.58 18.38
C TYR A 96 -2.11 -14.91 19.65
N ARG A 97 -1.66 -14.33 20.76
CA ARG A 97 -2.35 -14.34 22.05
C ARG A 97 -2.79 -12.94 22.41
N TYR A 98 -4.05 -12.80 22.78
CA TYR A 98 -4.65 -11.57 23.29
C TYR A 98 -5.65 -11.89 24.37
N LEU A 99 -5.56 -11.22 25.55
CA LEU A 99 -6.39 -11.50 26.73
C LEU A 99 -6.44 -13.01 27.06
N GLU A 100 -5.29 -13.65 27.05
CA GLU A 100 -5.10 -15.09 27.33
C GLU A 100 -5.77 -16.06 26.34
N MET A 101 -6.33 -15.55 25.26
CA MET A 101 -6.89 -16.37 24.18
C MET A 101 -5.93 -16.47 23.01
N ASP A 102 -5.64 -17.71 22.62
CA ASP A 102 -4.84 -18.01 21.43
C ASP A 102 -5.74 -18.08 20.18
N ASN A 103 -5.34 -17.37 19.14
CA ASN A 103 -6.05 -17.30 17.87
C ASN A 103 -5.07 -17.42 16.69
N THR A 104 -5.59 -17.80 15.54
CA THR A 104 -4.80 -17.94 14.32
C THR A 104 -5.59 -17.45 13.11
N PHE A 105 -4.92 -16.75 12.18
CA PHE A 105 -5.51 -16.35 10.91
C PHE A 105 -4.47 -16.41 9.78
N CYS A 106 -4.93 -16.32 8.53
CA CYS A 106 -4.09 -16.29 7.34
C CYS A 106 -4.20 -14.94 6.65
N ILE A 107 -3.13 -14.55 5.95
CA ILE A 107 -3.09 -13.37 5.09
C ILE A 107 -2.45 -13.72 3.75
N PRO A 108 -2.89 -13.13 2.63
CA PRO A 108 -2.34 -13.39 1.29
C PRO A 108 -1.05 -12.58 1.01
N PHE A 109 -0.19 -12.39 2.02
CA PHE A 109 1.07 -11.68 1.93
C PHE A 109 2.19 -12.51 2.52
N ILE A 110 3.41 -12.38 1.98
CA ILE A 110 4.61 -13.07 2.45
C ILE A 110 5.76 -12.13 2.79
N ASP A 111 5.63 -10.84 2.49
CA ASP A 111 6.63 -9.82 2.80
C ASP A 111 6.47 -9.27 4.22
N ASP A 112 7.59 -8.88 4.84
CA ASP A 112 7.61 -8.44 6.24
C ASP A 112 6.88 -7.11 6.46
N ALA A 113 6.89 -6.22 5.48
CA ALA A 113 6.22 -4.92 5.60
C ALA A 113 4.69 -5.08 5.62
N SER A 114 4.13 -5.92 4.74
CA SER A 114 2.70 -6.25 4.75
C SER A 114 2.30 -6.98 6.04
N ILE A 115 3.14 -7.90 6.52
CA ILE A 115 2.91 -8.60 7.81
C ILE A 115 2.88 -7.58 8.95
N GLU A 116 3.83 -6.64 9.03
CA GLU A 116 3.87 -5.60 10.07
C GLU A 116 2.63 -4.70 10.02
N ASN A 117 2.20 -4.30 8.83
CA ASN A 117 0.98 -3.52 8.65
C ASN A 117 -0.26 -4.28 9.13
N VAL A 118 -0.36 -5.57 8.81
CA VAL A 118 -1.45 -6.43 9.26
C VAL A 118 -1.47 -6.58 10.79
N LEU A 119 -0.30 -6.68 11.44
CA LEU A 119 -0.23 -6.74 12.91
C LEU A 119 -0.70 -5.44 13.56
N ASN A 120 -0.43 -4.28 12.96
CA ASN A 120 -1.00 -3.02 13.40
C ASN A 120 -2.53 -2.97 13.20
N CYS A 121 -3.03 -3.47 12.06
CA CYS A 121 -4.47 -3.60 11.81
C CYS A 121 -5.14 -4.57 12.80
N LEU A 122 -4.51 -5.71 13.09
CA LEU A 122 -4.98 -6.66 14.10
C LEU A 122 -5.16 -5.98 15.47
N ALA A 123 -4.13 -5.24 15.92
CA ALA A 123 -4.18 -4.52 17.19
C ALA A 123 -5.33 -3.49 17.22
N ALA A 124 -5.57 -2.79 16.11
CA ALA A 124 -6.69 -1.86 15.99
C ALA A 124 -8.04 -2.58 16.02
N CYS A 125 -8.20 -3.69 15.30
CA CYS A 125 -9.42 -4.50 15.33
C CYS A 125 -9.74 -5.04 16.73
N LEU A 126 -8.72 -5.52 17.44
CA LEU A 126 -8.87 -6.02 18.81
C LEU A 126 -9.24 -4.90 19.80
N TYR A 127 -8.64 -3.71 19.64
CA TYR A 127 -9.03 -2.54 20.42
C TYR A 127 -10.49 -2.13 20.17
N LEU A 128 -10.94 -2.22 18.95
CA LEU A 128 -12.33 -1.96 18.55
C LEU A 128 -13.28 -3.10 18.85
N MET A 129 -12.82 -4.13 19.58
CA MET A 129 -13.59 -5.31 19.98
C MET A 129 -14.21 -6.07 18.80
N THR A 130 -13.53 -6.09 17.65
CA THR A 130 -13.96 -6.88 16.49
C THR A 130 -13.88 -8.37 16.85
N PRO A 131 -14.92 -9.17 16.59
CA PRO A 131 -14.91 -10.61 16.86
C PRO A 131 -13.80 -11.34 16.10
N ALA A 132 -13.18 -12.35 16.73
CA ALA A 132 -12.01 -13.06 16.18
C ALA A 132 -12.33 -13.81 14.89
N ASP A 133 -13.54 -14.32 14.73
CA ASP A 133 -14.03 -14.96 13.50
C ASP A 133 -14.11 -13.96 12.33
N GLN A 134 -14.61 -12.75 12.58
CA GLN A 134 -14.65 -11.69 11.58
C GLN A 134 -13.24 -11.21 11.20
N ILE A 135 -12.32 -11.10 12.18
CA ILE A 135 -10.92 -10.77 11.91
C ILE A 135 -10.32 -11.83 10.98
N THR A 136 -10.50 -13.12 11.31
CA THR A 136 -9.97 -14.24 10.54
C THR A 136 -10.51 -14.22 9.09
N GLU A 137 -11.80 -14.04 8.91
CA GLU A 137 -12.44 -14.00 7.59
C GLU A 137 -11.94 -12.83 6.75
N ARG A 138 -11.88 -11.62 7.32
CA ARG A 138 -11.50 -10.41 6.58
C ARG A 138 -10.02 -10.33 6.28
N MET A 139 -9.17 -10.78 7.19
CA MET A 139 -7.72 -10.81 6.97
C MET A 139 -7.31 -11.75 5.82
N ALA A 140 -8.06 -12.84 5.60
CA ALA A 140 -7.83 -13.73 4.48
C ALA A 140 -8.22 -13.12 3.11
N ARG A 141 -9.04 -12.08 3.10
CA ARG A 141 -9.54 -11.39 1.90
C ARG A 141 -8.78 -10.10 1.58
N LEU A 142 -7.68 -9.81 2.30
CA LEU A 142 -6.86 -8.64 2.00
C LEU A 142 -6.25 -8.77 0.60
N GLU A 143 -6.22 -7.68 -0.12
CA GLU A 143 -5.64 -7.61 -1.47
C GLU A 143 -4.37 -6.76 -1.47
N PRO A 144 -3.38 -7.06 -2.32
CA PRO A 144 -2.23 -6.19 -2.53
C PRO A 144 -2.67 -4.82 -3.03
N ILE A 145 -2.04 -3.78 -2.51
CA ILE A 145 -2.26 -2.43 -3.03
C ILE A 145 -1.52 -2.32 -4.37
N ALA A 146 -2.21 -1.86 -5.40
CA ALA A 146 -1.61 -1.59 -6.70
C ALA A 146 -0.31 -0.76 -6.58
N MET A 147 0.67 -1.00 -7.45
CA MET A 147 1.98 -0.33 -7.48
C MET A 147 2.84 -0.55 -6.21
N ARG A 148 2.55 -1.60 -5.39
CA ARG A 148 3.39 -1.99 -4.23
C ARG A 148 3.70 -3.48 -4.28
N LEU A 149 4.88 -3.83 -4.84
CA LEU A 149 5.32 -5.21 -5.11
C LEU A 149 4.25 -6.04 -5.85
N GLU A 150 3.44 -5.39 -6.67
CA GLU A 150 2.40 -6.03 -7.46
C GLU A 150 3.03 -6.88 -8.56
N VAL A 151 2.67 -8.16 -8.63
CA VAL A 151 3.22 -9.08 -9.63
C VAL A 151 2.22 -9.26 -10.76
N LYS A 152 2.67 -9.01 -11.99
CA LYS A 152 1.89 -9.16 -13.22
C LYS A 152 2.64 -10.00 -14.26
N GLU A 153 1.91 -10.55 -15.21
CA GLU A 153 2.52 -11.11 -16.41
C GLU A 153 2.99 -9.99 -17.33
N GLY A 154 4.23 -10.06 -17.76
CA GLY A 154 4.82 -9.12 -18.72
C GLY A 154 4.82 -9.66 -20.14
N LYS A 155 4.91 -8.76 -21.12
CA LYS A 155 5.18 -9.12 -22.53
C LYS A 155 6.45 -9.96 -22.65
N ASN A 156 6.60 -10.68 -23.75
CA ASN A 156 7.81 -11.46 -24.08
C ASN A 156 8.25 -12.45 -22.99
N ASN A 157 7.29 -13.11 -22.34
CA ASN A 157 7.56 -14.08 -21.26
C ASN A 157 8.31 -13.47 -20.06
N CYS A 158 8.13 -12.19 -19.80
CA CYS A 158 8.65 -11.52 -18.61
C CYS A 158 7.69 -11.66 -17.42
N VAL A 159 8.23 -11.49 -16.22
CA VAL A 159 7.46 -11.30 -14.99
C VAL A 159 7.69 -9.87 -14.53
N LEU A 160 6.64 -9.10 -14.41
CA LEU A 160 6.69 -7.71 -13.97
C LEU A 160 6.40 -7.62 -12.46
N ILE A 161 7.24 -6.92 -11.72
CA ILE A 161 7.02 -6.52 -10.34
C ILE A 161 6.90 -5.00 -10.33
N ASN A 162 5.69 -4.50 -10.09
CA ASN A 162 5.42 -3.07 -10.01
C ASN A 162 5.50 -2.57 -8.57
N ASP A 163 6.48 -1.72 -8.27
CA ASP A 163 6.67 -1.07 -6.96
C ASP A 163 6.99 0.43 -7.17
N SER A 164 6.21 1.10 -8.00
CA SER A 164 6.45 2.46 -8.49
C SER A 164 5.73 3.56 -7.68
N TYR A 165 5.29 3.27 -6.48
CA TYR A 165 4.60 4.26 -5.65
C TYR A 165 5.56 5.16 -4.86
N ASN A 166 6.58 4.56 -4.22
CA ASN A 166 7.58 5.24 -3.41
C ASN A 166 8.97 4.66 -3.69
N SER A 167 10.00 5.50 -3.62
CA SER A 167 11.39 5.07 -3.77
C SER A 167 12.25 5.66 -2.66
N ASP A 168 12.71 4.80 -1.75
CA ASP A 168 13.75 5.06 -0.76
C ASP A 168 14.67 3.85 -0.66
N LEU A 169 15.83 4.02 -0.01
CA LEU A 169 16.86 2.98 0.01
C LEU A 169 16.41 1.69 0.73
N ALA A 170 15.62 1.82 1.81
CA ALA A 170 15.14 0.66 2.57
C ALA A 170 14.07 -0.11 1.79
N SER A 171 13.14 0.60 1.16
CA SER A 171 12.12 -0.03 0.29
C SER A 171 12.72 -0.63 -0.96
N LEU A 172 13.83 -0.06 -1.48
CA LEU A 172 14.57 -0.64 -2.61
C LEU A 172 15.20 -2.00 -2.22
N ASP A 173 15.82 -2.10 -1.04
CA ASP A 173 16.42 -3.34 -0.56
C ASP A 173 15.36 -4.46 -0.43
N ILE A 174 14.20 -4.14 0.16
CA ILE A 174 13.06 -5.07 0.27
C ILE A 174 12.57 -5.52 -1.11
N ALA A 175 12.42 -4.59 -2.04
CA ALA A 175 11.95 -4.88 -3.40
C ALA A 175 12.96 -5.74 -4.19
N LEU A 176 14.26 -5.51 -3.99
CA LEU A 176 15.32 -6.33 -4.59
C LEU A 176 15.34 -7.74 -4.01
N ASP A 177 15.12 -7.92 -2.70
CA ASP A 177 14.97 -9.26 -2.10
C ASP A 177 13.77 -10.02 -2.66
N PHE A 178 12.68 -9.31 -2.92
CA PHE A 178 11.52 -9.90 -3.57
C PHE A 178 11.82 -10.32 -5.01
N LEU A 179 12.51 -9.48 -5.78
CA LEU A 179 12.97 -9.76 -7.14
C LEU A 179 13.87 -11.01 -7.19
N VAL A 180 14.85 -11.11 -6.27
CA VAL A 180 15.77 -12.26 -6.16
C VAL A 180 14.99 -13.55 -5.96
N ARG A 181 14.14 -13.59 -4.93
CA ARG A 181 13.32 -14.80 -4.63
C ARG A 181 12.45 -15.21 -5.82
N ARG A 182 11.87 -14.24 -6.52
CA ARG A 182 11.00 -14.53 -7.67
C ARG A 182 11.77 -15.04 -8.88
N SER A 183 12.98 -14.51 -9.12
CA SER A 183 13.82 -14.90 -10.24
C SER A 183 14.45 -16.30 -10.04
N GLU A 184 14.90 -16.65 -8.83
CA GLU A 184 15.49 -17.94 -8.51
C GLU A 184 14.52 -19.09 -8.77
N LYS A 185 13.24 -18.90 -8.40
CA LYS A 185 12.19 -19.90 -8.62
C LYS A 185 12.00 -20.25 -10.11
N LYS A 186 12.31 -19.32 -11.02
CA LYS A 186 12.13 -19.48 -12.48
C LYS A 186 13.45 -19.56 -13.27
N GLY A 187 14.59 -19.36 -12.63
CA GLY A 187 15.90 -19.31 -13.31
C GLY A 187 16.03 -18.16 -14.31
N LEU A 188 15.33 -17.04 -14.07
CA LEU A 188 15.28 -15.90 -14.98
C LEU A 188 16.28 -14.82 -14.60
N LYS A 189 16.73 -14.04 -15.59
CA LYS A 189 17.54 -12.83 -15.36
C LYS A 189 16.76 -11.77 -14.55
N ARG A 190 17.51 -10.92 -13.85
CA ARG A 190 17.00 -9.86 -12.97
C ARG A 190 17.24 -8.51 -13.59
N THR A 191 16.17 -7.80 -13.90
CA THR A 191 16.23 -6.44 -14.44
C THR A 191 15.61 -5.48 -13.45
N LEU A 192 16.32 -4.40 -13.15
CA LEU A 192 15.84 -3.28 -12.32
C LEU A 192 15.64 -2.05 -13.19
N ILE A 193 14.44 -1.49 -13.17
CA ILE A 193 14.14 -0.15 -13.70
C ILE A 193 13.95 0.76 -12.48
N LEU A 194 14.86 1.72 -12.29
CA LEU A 194 14.92 2.55 -11.08
C LEU A 194 14.89 4.04 -11.44
N SER A 195 13.96 4.79 -10.82
CA SER A 195 13.98 6.26 -10.90
C SER A 195 14.98 6.89 -9.93
N ASP A 196 15.19 8.20 -10.02
CA ASP A 196 15.84 8.94 -8.95
C ASP A 196 15.15 8.68 -7.61
N ILE A 197 15.96 8.56 -6.55
CA ILE A 197 15.51 8.43 -5.17
C ILE A 197 15.57 9.81 -4.52
N LEU A 198 14.39 10.40 -4.28
CA LEU A 198 14.24 11.78 -3.83
C LEU A 198 14.18 11.90 -2.29
N GLU A 199 14.40 13.11 -1.78
CA GLU A 199 14.15 13.50 -0.38
C GLU A 199 14.92 12.67 0.67
N THR A 200 16.14 12.23 0.35
CA THR A 200 16.95 11.35 1.23
C THR A 200 17.73 12.10 2.30
N GLY A 201 17.96 13.40 2.14
CA GLY A 201 18.86 14.19 2.98
C GLY A 201 20.32 13.79 2.88
N GLN A 202 20.68 12.91 1.94
CA GLN A 202 22.07 12.45 1.68
C GLN A 202 22.60 13.08 0.41
N SER A 203 23.95 13.18 0.31
CA SER A 203 24.54 13.56 -0.97
C SER A 203 24.27 12.49 -2.03
N THR A 204 23.97 12.93 -3.25
CA THR A 204 23.74 12.05 -4.43
C THR A 204 24.86 11.01 -4.57
N ALA A 205 26.10 11.43 -4.37
CA ALA A 205 27.25 10.52 -4.44
C ALA A 205 27.25 9.41 -3.40
N THR A 206 26.80 9.69 -2.18
CA THR A 206 26.71 8.71 -1.08
C THR A 206 25.52 7.77 -1.30
N LEU A 207 24.40 8.31 -1.70
CA LEU A 207 23.19 7.56 -2.01
C LEU A 207 23.43 6.51 -3.10
N TYR A 208 23.92 6.94 -4.28
CA TYR A 208 24.12 6.03 -5.41
C TYR A 208 25.30 5.08 -5.24
N ARG A 209 26.24 5.35 -4.33
CA ARG A 209 27.21 4.32 -3.91
C ARG A 209 26.51 3.16 -3.20
N ARG A 210 25.56 3.45 -2.31
CA ARG A 210 24.77 2.44 -1.61
C ARG A 210 23.83 1.69 -2.56
N VAL A 211 23.20 2.40 -3.50
CA VAL A 211 22.37 1.77 -4.53
C VAL A 211 23.20 0.80 -5.37
N ALA A 212 24.40 1.20 -5.82
CA ALA A 212 25.30 0.34 -6.58
C ALA A 212 25.70 -0.92 -5.79
N GLN A 213 26.02 -0.78 -4.50
CA GLN A 213 26.31 -1.92 -3.61
C GLN A 213 25.11 -2.86 -3.49
N LEU A 214 23.90 -2.35 -3.37
CA LEU A 214 22.68 -3.17 -3.34
C LEU A 214 22.49 -3.92 -4.66
N VAL A 215 22.57 -3.22 -5.78
CA VAL A 215 22.44 -3.80 -7.13
C VAL A 215 23.44 -4.94 -7.34
N GLN A 216 24.71 -4.74 -6.95
CA GLN A 216 25.76 -5.76 -7.03
C GLN A 216 25.49 -6.93 -6.09
N SER A 217 25.20 -6.68 -4.81
CA SER A 217 24.99 -7.74 -3.79
C SER A 217 23.77 -8.62 -4.08
N LYS A 218 22.74 -8.08 -4.75
CA LYS A 218 21.53 -8.82 -5.14
C LYS A 218 21.67 -9.49 -6.52
N GLY A 219 22.81 -9.35 -7.19
CA GLY A 219 23.10 -10.00 -8.47
C GLY A 219 22.15 -9.55 -9.57
N ILE A 220 21.91 -8.25 -9.68
CA ILE A 220 21.12 -7.67 -10.78
C ILE A 220 21.91 -7.78 -12.09
N ASN A 221 21.28 -8.29 -13.14
CA ASN A 221 21.91 -8.48 -14.44
C ASN A 221 21.81 -7.24 -15.33
N LYS A 222 20.71 -6.48 -15.19
CA LYS A 222 20.45 -5.29 -16.01
C LYS A 222 19.87 -4.16 -15.17
N LEU A 223 20.38 -2.95 -15.32
CA LEU A 223 19.90 -1.73 -14.69
C LEU A 223 19.45 -0.72 -15.75
N ILE A 224 18.23 -0.23 -15.62
CA ILE A 224 17.71 0.89 -16.40
C ILE A 224 17.44 2.04 -15.42
N GLY A 225 18.32 3.03 -15.38
CA GLY A 225 18.22 4.22 -14.54
C GLY A 225 17.45 5.34 -15.23
N VAL A 226 16.52 5.98 -14.52
CA VAL A 226 15.71 7.09 -15.07
C VAL A 226 15.76 8.29 -14.13
N GLY A 227 16.31 9.39 -14.60
CA GLY A 227 16.47 10.63 -13.87
C GLY A 227 17.85 11.23 -14.01
N GLN A 228 17.99 12.48 -13.59
CA GLN A 228 19.24 13.23 -13.71
C GLN A 228 20.30 12.78 -12.69
N GLU A 229 19.88 12.47 -11.47
CA GLU A 229 20.78 12.09 -10.39
C GLU A 229 21.40 10.71 -10.62
N ILE A 230 20.58 9.70 -10.92
CA ILE A 230 21.07 8.35 -11.21
C ILE A 230 21.95 8.34 -12.47
N SER A 231 21.59 9.11 -13.50
CA SER A 231 22.37 9.22 -14.73
C SER A 231 23.73 9.86 -14.49
N SER A 232 23.81 10.89 -13.65
CA SER A 232 25.08 11.55 -13.28
C SER A 232 26.02 10.63 -12.48
N CYS A 233 25.46 9.61 -11.83
CA CYS A 233 26.18 8.63 -11.05
C CYS A 233 26.43 7.30 -11.78
N SER A 234 26.19 7.23 -13.09
CA SER A 234 26.34 6.01 -13.92
C SER A 234 27.69 5.30 -13.75
N ALA A 235 28.79 6.03 -13.60
CA ALA A 235 30.13 5.50 -13.39
C ALA A 235 30.33 4.76 -12.04
N ARG A 236 29.34 4.77 -11.13
CA ARG A 236 29.41 4.07 -9.83
C ARG A 236 28.92 2.64 -9.92
N PHE A 237 28.20 2.29 -10.94
CA PHE A 237 27.73 0.94 -11.18
C PHE A 237 28.81 0.12 -11.88
N ASP A 238 28.84 -1.18 -11.60
CA ASP A 238 29.82 -2.11 -12.12
C ASP A 238 29.85 -2.09 -13.67
N ASP A 239 31.04 -2.22 -14.25
CA ASP A 239 31.19 -2.26 -15.72
C ASP A 239 30.64 -3.56 -16.32
N ASP A 240 30.60 -4.64 -15.57
CA ASP A 240 30.01 -5.91 -15.98
C ASP A 240 28.46 -5.91 -15.96
N LEU A 241 27.86 -4.90 -15.33
CA LEU A 241 26.39 -4.72 -15.31
C LEU A 241 25.91 -4.14 -16.65
N GLU A 242 24.98 -4.83 -17.29
CA GLU A 242 24.27 -4.25 -18.45
C GLU A 242 23.45 -3.05 -17.97
N ARG A 243 23.78 -1.82 -18.39
CA ARG A 243 23.22 -0.59 -17.84
C ARG A 243 22.85 0.43 -18.89
N TYR A 244 21.71 1.06 -18.68
CA TYR A 244 21.16 2.12 -19.54
C TYR A 244 20.64 3.25 -18.65
N PHE A 245 20.83 4.50 -19.09
CA PHE A 245 20.40 5.66 -18.34
C PHE A 245 19.62 6.63 -19.22
N PHE A 246 18.50 7.13 -18.70
CA PHE A 246 17.61 8.04 -19.38
C PHE A 246 17.32 9.26 -18.51
N PRO A 247 17.25 10.48 -19.08
CA PRO A 247 16.99 11.69 -18.31
C PRO A 247 15.60 11.75 -17.68
N ASN A 248 14.62 11.06 -18.29
CA ASN A 248 13.22 11.01 -17.85
C ASN A 248 12.50 9.78 -18.42
N THR A 249 11.27 9.56 -17.98
CA THR A 249 10.43 8.42 -18.41
C THR A 249 10.07 8.48 -19.91
N GLU A 250 9.84 9.65 -20.48
CA GLU A 250 9.52 9.80 -21.89
C GLU A 250 10.68 9.32 -22.78
N ALA A 251 11.92 9.68 -22.42
CA ALA A 251 13.12 9.21 -23.12
C ALA A 251 13.27 7.69 -23.02
N LEU A 252 12.94 7.08 -21.89
CA LEU A 252 12.91 5.62 -21.73
C LEU A 252 11.86 4.99 -22.65
N LEU A 253 10.62 5.48 -22.65
CA LEU A 253 9.51 4.92 -23.42
C LEU A 253 9.79 5.00 -24.93
N THR A 254 10.43 6.07 -25.41
CA THR A 254 10.76 6.28 -26.82
C THR A 254 12.01 5.53 -27.28
N SER A 255 12.88 5.09 -26.36
CA SER A 255 14.16 4.43 -26.67
C SER A 255 14.02 3.05 -27.34
N GLY A 256 12.88 2.40 -27.18
CA GLY A 256 12.63 1.03 -27.65
C GLY A 256 13.26 -0.07 -26.78
N ILE A 257 14.03 0.26 -25.73
CA ILE A 257 14.70 -0.73 -24.87
C ILE A 257 13.72 -1.65 -24.15
N LEU A 258 12.55 -1.14 -23.74
CA LEU A 258 11.52 -1.93 -23.07
C LEU A 258 11.00 -3.08 -23.97
N LYS A 259 10.99 -2.90 -25.27
CA LYS A 259 10.56 -3.91 -26.25
C LYS A 259 11.60 -5.04 -26.45
N SER A 260 12.85 -4.79 -26.09
CA SER A 260 13.94 -5.78 -26.17
C SER A 260 14.00 -6.71 -24.95
N LEU A 261 13.28 -6.40 -23.87
CA LEU A 261 13.24 -7.23 -22.66
C LEU A 261 12.45 -8.52 -22.93
N HIS A 262 13.06 -9.65 -22.58
CA HIS A 262 12.44 -10.96 -22.79
C HIS A 262 12.94 -12.00 -21.79
N SER A 263 12.05 -12.85 -21.29
CA SER A 263 12.36 -13.95 -20.35
C SER A 263 13.16 -13.47 -19.14
N GLU A 264 12.72 -12.38 -18.53
CA GLU A 264 13.34 -11.72 -17.38
C GLU A 264 12.31 -11.49 -16.26
N VAL A 265 12.76 -11.35 -15.03
CA VAL A 265 11.95 -10.76 -13.93
C VAL A 265 12.34 -9.29 -13.84
N ILE A 266 11.38 -8.41 -14.04
CA ILE A 266 11.58 -6.97 -14.12
C ILE A 266 10.98 -6.32 -12.89
N LEU A 267 11.78 -5.62 -12.08
CA LEU A 267 11.32 -4.75 -11.01
C LEU A 267 11.26 -3.32 -11.51
N VAL A 268 10.08 -2.72 -11.50
CA VAL A 268 9.86 -1.29 -11.75
C VAL A 268 9.73 -0.59 -10.42
N LYS A 269 10.74 0.20 -10.03
CA LYS A 269 10.84 0.90 -8.76
C LYS A 269 11.05 2.39 -8.97
N GLY A 270 10.11 3.21 -8.54
CA GLY A 270 10.19 4.65 -8.76
C GLY A 270 9.35 5.48 -7.81
N SER A 271 9.58 6.79 -7.83
CA SER A 271 8.74 7.78 -7.20
C SER A 271 7.60 8.18 -8.14
N ARG A 272 6.46 8.56 -7.59
CA ARG A 272 5.27 9.02 -8.35
C ARG A 272 5.58 10.11 -9.39
N VAL A 273 6.54 10.97 -9.12
CA VAL A 273 6.94 12.08 -10.00
C VAL A 273 7.44 11.59 -11.36
N PHE A 274 7.92 10.34 -11.42
CA PHE A 274 8.44 9.75 -12.66
C PHE A 274 7.38 9.04 -13.49
N ASN A 275 6.11 8.93 -13.03
CA ASN A 275 5.01 8.29 -13.78
C ASN A 275 5.37 6.88 -14.29
N PHE A 276 5.95 6.05 -13.42
CA PHE A 276 6.39 4.70 -13.78
C PHE A 276 5.24 3.70 -14.00
N ASP A 277 4.02 4.11 -13.72
CA ASP A 277 2.79 3.47 -14.19
C ASP A 277 2.80 3.30 -15.71
N LEU A 278 3.23 4.33 -16.48
CA LEU A 278 3.39 4.24 -17.95
C LEU A 278 4.42 3.18 -18.39
N VAL A 279 5.50 3.01 -17.62
CA VAL A 279 6.50 1.97 -17.88
C VAL A 279 5.90 0.58 -17.61
N SER A 280 5.16 0.45 -16.52
CA SER A 280 4.48 -0.80 -16.16
C SER A 280 3.43 -1.18 -17.20
N GLU A 281 2.63 -0.23 -17.68
CA GLU A 281 1.64 -0.44 -18.74
C GLU A 281 2.26 -0.87 -20.07
N GLU A 282 3.45 -0.33 -20.43
CA GLU A 282 4.16 -0.73 -21.65
C GLU A 282 4.70 -2.15 -21.55
N LEU A 283 5.11 -2.59 -20.37
CA LEU A 283 5.67 -3.93 -20.12
C LEU A 283 4.62 -5.01 -19.85
N GLU A 284 3.46 -4.62 -19.34
CA GLU A 284 2.39 -5.55 -18.95
C GLU A 284 1.82 -6.29 -20.16
N LEU A 285 1.60 -7.61 -20.01
CA LEU A 285 0.86 -8.40 -20.98
C LEU A 285 -0.63 -8.06 -20.84
N LYS A 286 -1.10 -7.18 -21.71
CA LYS A 286 -2.55 -6.89 -21.76
C LYS A 286 -3.26 -8.10 -22.35
N VAL A 287 -3.81 -8.94 -21.50
CA VAL A 287 -4.88 -9.86 -21.91
C VAL A 287 -6.07 -8.97 -22.25
N HIS A 288 -6.72 -9.16 -23.39
CA HIS A 288 -7.83 -8.34 -23.80
C HIS A 288 -8.99 -8.49 -22.79
N GLU A 289 -8.99 -7.64 -21.78
CA GLU A 289 -10.15 -7.46 -20.90
C GLU A 289 -10.96 -6.27 -21.41
N THR A 290 -12.25 -6.49 -21.59
CA THR A 290 -13.18 -5.36 -21.72
C THR A 290 -13.32 -4.74 -20.34
N ILE A 291 -12.70 -3.61 -20.13
CA ILE A 291 -12.74 -2.89 -18.84
C ILE A 291 -13.87 -1.86 -18.91
N LEU A 292 -14.79 -1.96 -17.96
CA LEU A 292 -15.73 -0.88 -17.68
C LEU A 292 -15.15 -0.01 -16.56
N GLU A 293 -14.68 1.16 -16.90
CA GLU A 293 -14.18 2.14 -15.94
C GLU A 293 -15.33 3.04 -15.45
N VAL A 294 -15.58 3.05 -14.14
CA VAL A 294 -16.61 3.89 -13.50
C VAL A 294 -15.95 4.95 -12.64
N ASN A 295 -16.11 6.21 -13.01
CA ASN A 295 -15.62 7.33 -12.21
C ASN A 295 -16.64 7.73 -11.13
N LEU A 296 -16.44 7.24 -9.89
CA LEU A 296 -17.31 7.51 -8.76
C LEU A 296 -17.38 9.01 -8.42
N GLY A 297 -16.29 9.76 -8.59
CA GLY A 297 -16.27 11.20 -8.36
C GLY A 297 -17.20 11.95 -9.34
N ALA A 298 -17.19 11.57 -10.62
CA ALA A 298 -18.09 12.12 -11.62
C ALA A 298 -19.56 11.76 -11.33
N MET A 299 -19.81 10.53 -10.87
CA MET A 299 -21.14 10.10 -10.44
C MET A 299 -21.68 10.96 -9.28
N VAL A 300 -20.85 11.23 -8.28
CA VAL A 300 -21.21 12.09 -7.14
C VAL A 300 -21.43 13.53 -7.59
N ALA A 301 -20.60 14.04 -8.49
CA ALA A 301 -20.80 15.39 -9.07
C ALA A 301 -22.15 15.49 -9.79
N ASN A 302 -22.53 14.44 -10.56
CA ASN A 302 -23.86 14.37 -11.19
C ASN A 302 -24.98 14.32 -10.16
N LEU A 303 -24.88 13.53 -9.10
CA LEU A 303 -25.86 13.48 -8.02
C LEU A 303 -26.07 14.88 -7.41
N ASN A 304 -24.98 15.58 -7.09
CA ASN A 304 -25.04 16.92 -6.52
C ASN A 304 -25.63 17.94 -7.51
N HIS A 305 -25.30 17.80 -8.80
CA HIS A 305 -25.89 18.64 -9.84
C HIS A 305 -27.42 18.46 -9.91
N TYR A 306 -27.92 17.21 -9.97
CA TYR A 306 -29.36 16.97 -9.96
C TYR A 306 -30.04 17.46 -8.68
N ARG A 307 -29.39 17.29 -7.52
CA ARG A 307 -29.90 17.86 -6.26
C ARG A 307 -30.04 19.37 -6.31
N SER A 308 -29.10 20.09 -6.91
CA SER A 308 -29.16 21.55 -7.05
C SER A 308 -30.31 22.06 -7.94
N MET A 309 -30.85 21.17 -8.78
CA MET A 309 -31.97 21.48 -9.66
C MET A 309 -33.34 21.24 -9.01
N LEU A 310 -33.38 20.60 -7.84
CA LEU A 310 -34.63 20.34 -7.13
C LEU A 310 -35.24 21.65 -6.62
N ARG A 311 -36.53 21.85 -6.92
CA ARG A 311 -37.26 23.11 -6.57
C ARG A 311 -37.67 23.16 -5.11
N HIS A 312 -37.83 21.99 -4.49
CA HIS A 312 -38.29 21.89 -3.10
C HIS A 312 -37.26 21.14 -2.26
N PRO A 313 -36.82 21.70 -1.12
CA PRO A 313 -35.79 21.06 -0.26
C PRO A 313 -36.25 19.72 0.34
N GLU A 314 -37.56 19.50 0.41
CA GLU A 314 -38.14 18.24 0.92
C GLU A 314 -38.15 17.09 -0.13
N THR A 315 -37.77 17.39 -1.37
CA THR A 315 -37.76 16.35 -2.43
C THR A 315 -36.70 15.29 -2.13
N LYS A 316 -37.12 14.04 -2.07
CA LYS A 316 -36.27 12.89 -1.84
C LYS A 316 -35.66 12.36 -3.13
N VAL A 317 -34.40 11.97 -3.07
CA VAL A 317 -33.66 11.39 -4.20
C VAL A 317 -33.55 9.87 -4.03
N ILE A 318 -34.00 9.14 -5.04
CA ILE A 318 -33.89 7.69 -5.15
C ILE A 318 -32.86 7.38 -6.21
N CYS A 319 -31.79 6.65 -5.85
CA CYS A 319 -30.79 6.19 -6.80
C CYS A 319 -31.00 4.70 -7.12
N MET A 320 -31.15 4.40 -8.41
CA MET A 320 -31.33 3.02 -8.88
C MET A 320 -30.00 2.29 -8.99
N VAL A 321 -29.89 1.15 -8.31
CA VAL A 321 -28.67 0.30 -8.30
C VAL A 321 -28.97 -1.16 -8.69
N LYS A 322 -30.09 -1.41 -9.39
CA LYS A 322 -30.48 -2.73 -9.88
C LYS A 322 -29.47 -3.28 -10.90
N ALA A 323 -29.52 -4.60 -11.15
CA ALA A 323 -28.68 -5.31 -12.10
C ALA A 323 -27.18 -4.99 -11.89
N SER A 324 -26.71 -5.13 -10.65
CA SER A 324 -25.33 -4.76 -10.24
C SER A 324 -24.97 -3.32 -10.65
N ALA A 325 -25.88 -2.36 -10.35
CA ALA A 325 -25.77 -0.96 -10.78
C ALA A 325 -25.55 -0.83 -12.31
N TYR A 326 -26.38 -1.56 -13.07
CA TYR A 326 -26.28 -1.66 -14.54
C TYR A 326 -24.93 -2.24 -15.03
N GLY A 327 -24.35 -3.17 -14.27
CA GLY A 327 -23.08 -3.80 -14.57
C GLY A 327 -21.84 -3.06 -14.08
N ALA A 328 -22.03 -1.93 -13.40
CA ALA A 328 -20.92 -1.07 -12.92
C ALA A 328 -20.42 -1.42 -11.50
N GLY A 329 -20.98 -2.47 -10.86
CA GLY A 329 -20.64 -2.86 -9.48
C GLY A 329 -21.60 -2.25 -8.46
N SER A 330 -22.46 -3.09 -7.83
CA SER A 330 -23.52 -2.58 -6.95
C SER A 330 -22.99 -2.06 -5.62
N TYR A 331 -21.95 -2.68 -5.06
CA TYR A 331 -21.45 -2.35 -3.74
C TYR A 331 -20.75 -0.99 -3.71
N GLU A 332 -19.77 -0.76 -4.58
CA GLU A 332 -18.98 0.48 -4.63
C GLU A 332 -19.87 1.69 -4.92
N ILE A 333 -20.81 1.52 -5.84
CA ILE A 333 -21.77 2.58 -6.18
C ILE A 333 -22.73 2.84 -5.02
N ALA A 334 -23.34 1.81 -4.44
CA ALA A 334 -24.25 1.95 -3.32
C ALA A 334 -23.56 2.55 -2.10
N LYS A 335 -22.32 2.17 -1.82
CA LYS A 335 -21.50 2.71 -0.74
C LYS A 335 -21.20 4.19 -0.97
N SER A 336 -20.75 4.57 -2.16
CA SER A 336 -20.48 5.97 -2.51
C SER A 336 -21.75 6.82 -2.40
N LEU A 337 -22.88 6.33 -2.88
CA LEU A 337 -24.17 7.03 -2.77
C LEU A 337 -24.62 7.18 -1.31
N GLN A 338 -24.45 6.14 -0.49
CA GLN A 338 -24.74 6.19 0.96
C GLN A 338 -23.84 7.20 1.68
N GLU A 339 -22.55 7.25 1.40
CA GLU A 339 -21.59 8.21 1.98
C GLU A 339 -21.96 9.67 1.61
N HIS A 340 -22.61 9.86 0.47
CA HIS A 340 -23.13 11.14 0.01
C HIS A 340 -24.61 11.37 0.35
N HIS A 341 -25.11 10.61 1.35
CA HIS A 341 -26.44 10.82 1.96
C HIS A 341 -27.59 10.81 0.96
N VAL A 342 -27.62 9.83 0.06
CA VAL A 342 -28.80 9.58 -0.77
C VAL A 342 -29.96 9.14 0.12
N ASP A 343 -31.18 9.60 -0.17
CA ASP A 343 -32.33 9.26 0.67
C ASP A 343 -32.71 7.77 0.55
N TYR A 344 -32.69 7.25 -0.68
CA TYR A 344 -33.06 5.86 -0.95
C TYR A 344 -32.18 5.28 -2.07
N LEU A 345 -31.86 4.00 -1.92
CA LEU A 345 -31.41 3.16 -3.03
C LEU A 345 -32.60 2.35 -3.55
N ALA A 346 -32.64 2.02 -4.82
CA ALA A 346 -33.66 1.18 -5.37
C ALA A 346 -33.07 -0.01 -6.14
N VAL A 347 -33.66 -1.20 -5.95
CA VAL A 347 -33.29 -2.46 -6.59
C VAL A 347 -34.50 -3.07 -7.28
N ALA A 348 -34.29 -4.01 -8.20
CA ALA A 348 -35.40 -4.68 -8.91
C ALA A 348 -35.99 -5.84 -8.10
N VAL A 349 -35.17 -6.58 -7.35
CA VAL A 349 -35.58 -7.77 -6.61
C VAL A 349 -35.01 -7.78 -5.19
N ALA A 350 -35.66 -8.53 -4.30
CA ALA A 350 -35.28 -8.60 -2.90
C ALA A 350 -33.86 -9.15 -2.68
N ASP A 351 -33.40 -10.05 -3.55
CA ASP A 351 -32.09 -10.67 -3.45
C ASP A 351 -30.96 -9.63 -3.61
N GLU A 352 -31.10 -8.69 -4.56
CA GLU A 352 -30.14 -7.58 -4.73
C GLU A 352 -30.05 -6.71 -3.46
N GLY A 353 -31.20 -6.43 -2.85
CA GLY A 353 -31.25 -5.70 -1.58
C GLY A 353 -30.60 -6.46 -0.43
N SER A 354 -30.77 -7.77 -0.39
CA SER A 354 -30.15 -8.66 0.60
C SER A 354 -28.64 -8.73 0.45
N GLU A 355 -28.13 -8.76 -0.78
CA GLU A 355 -26.68 -8.69 -1.05
C GLU A 355 -26.08 -7.38 -0.59
N LEU A 356 -26.71 -6.25 -0.87
CA LEU A 356 -26.28 -4.93 -0.39
C LEU A 356 -26.27 -4.87 1.13
N ARG A 357 -27.26 -5.44 1.82
CA ARG A 357 -27.27 -5.53 3.29
C ARG A 357 -26.12 -6.38 3.82
N LYS A 358 -25.86 -7.56 3.24
CA LYS A 358 -24.72 -8.42 3.61
C LYS A 358 -23.37 -7.70 3.41
N ALA A 359 -23.28 -6.84 2.39
CA ALA A 359 -22.12 -6.02 2.12
C ALA A 359 -21.97 -4.79 3.05
N GLY A 360 -22.93 -4.54 3.96
CA GLY A 360 -22.85 -3.47 4.96
C GLY A 360 -23.51 -2.15 4.55
N ILE A 361 -24.31 -2.13 3.50
CA ILE A 361 -25.10 -0.95 3.11
C ILE A 361 -26.28 -0.79 4.09
N THR A 362 -26.39 0.37 4.73
CA THR A 362 -27.44 0.70 5.72
C THR A 362 -28.49 1.67 5.20
N ALA A 363 -28.25 2.33 4.08
CA ALA A 363 -29.20 3.22 3.42
C ALA A 363 -30.55 2.52 3.18
N SER A 364 -31.66 3.28 3.19
CA SER A 364 -32.99 2.73 2.90
C SER A 364 -33.06 2.17 1.47
N ILE A 365 -33.55 0.95 1.31
CA ILE A 365 -33.65 0.27 0.00
C ILE A 365 -35.12 0.07 -0.35
N ILE A 366 -35.48 0.46 -1.56
CA ILE A 366 -36.79 0.24 -2.17
C ILE A 366 -36.66 -0.92 -3.16
N ILE A 367 -37.56 -1.87 -3.09
CA ILE A 367 -37.71 -2.95 -4.07
C ILE A 367 -38.83 -2.55 -5.01
N MET A 368 -38.58 -2.56 -6.33
CA MET A 368 -39.51 -2.07 -7.33
C MET A 368 -40.20 -3.21 -8.07
#